data_f7f085989c6450e7610b83737312a915
#
_entry.id   f7f085989c6450e7610b83737312a915
#
_cell.length_a   1.000
_cell.length_b   1.000
_cell.length_c   1.000
_cell.angle_alpha   90.00
_cell.angle_beta   90.00
_cell.angle_gamma   90.00
#
_symmetry.space_group_name_H-M   'P 1'
#
loop_
_entity.id
_entity.type
_entity.pdbx_description
1 polymer ?
#
loop_
_entity_poly.entity_id
_entity_poly.type
_entity_poly.pdbx_seq_one_letter_code
_entity_poly.pdbx_strand_id
1 'polypeptide(L)'
;SDAGARVLKTDVAWVGAGYSFGLNGITDVAQIMTYYGNNSRPFIISLDGWAGTQRYAGIWTGDQTGGAWEYIRFHIPTYIGSGLSGQPNICSDMDGIFGGKNPAVNIRDFQWKTFTPMELNMDGWGANEKYPHVFGEPATSINRWYLKLKSELMPYAYSIAEESVSGMPMVRAMFLEYPNPYTLGKATQYQFLFGPYFLVAPVYQDTTADKEGTDVRHGIYLPEGQWIDYFTGDLYEGGKIYNCFDAPVWKLPVFVKNGAIIPMTGPNNNVSEINPNHRIYEIYPHGRTSFTTYDDDGVTEEYRQGRGVKTRIESALDGSNNVTVTVHPSVGDFNGCDKKKSTEFRINVTRKPDKVSARIGKDNLELAEAASKDDFLSGENVYFYAAAPNLHKYAAKGSDYE
;
A
#
# COMPACT_ATOMS: atom_id res chain seq x y z
N SER A 1 -4.58 19.77 -22.50
CA SER A 1 -5.91 19.17 -22.39
C SER A 1 -6.40 18.63 -23.74
N ASP A 2 -6.37 19.42 -24.81
CA ASP A 2 -6.85 19.00 -26.15
C ASP A 2 -5.99 17.88 -26.74
N ALA A 3 -4.70 17.85 -26.41
CA ALA A 3 -3.78 16.76 -26.75
C ALA A 3 -3.90 15.53 -25.82
N GLY A 4 -4.83 15.52 -24.88
CA GLY A 4 -5.05 14.40 -23.96
C GLY A 4 -4.09 14.31 -22.78
N ALA A 5 -3.23 15.32 -22.54
CA ALA A 5 -2.35 15.31 -21.38
C ALA A 5 -3.14 15.37 -20.06
N ARG A 6 -2.88 14.43 -19.18
CA ARG A 6 -3.52 14.29 -17.84
C ARG A 6 -2.51 14.30 -16.70
N VAL A 7 -1.26 14.08 -16.98
CA VAL A 7 -0.16 14.03 -16.03
C VAL A 7 0.90 15.02 -16.43
N LEU A 8 1.42 15.76 -15.49
CA LEU A 8 2.53 16.69 -15.70
C LEU A 8 3.61 16.43 -14.67
N LYS A 9 4.85 16.37 -15.09
CA LYS A 9 6.04 16.45 -14.24
C LYS A 9 6.68 17.80 -14.41
N THR A 10 6.92 18.51 -13.30
CA THR A 10 7.68 19.77 -13.27
C THR A 10 9.08 19.51 -12.70
N ASP A 11 10.08 20.11 -13.31
CA ASP A 11 11.48 19.92 -12.98
C ASP A 11 12.13 21.23 -12.51
N VAL A 12 13.45 21.24 -12.34
CA VAL A 12 14.25 22.35 -11.78
C VAL A 12 13.97 23.73 -12.37
N ALA A 13 13.56 23.82 -13.62
CA ALA A 13 13.18 25.09 -14.26
C ALA A 13 11.97 25.78 -13.60
N TRP A 14 11.20 25.06 -12.81
CA TRP A 14 10.05 25.58 -12.08
C TRP A 14 10.41 26.09 -10.68
N VAL A 15 11.63 25.79 -10.22
CA VAL A 15 12.20 26.31 -8.98
C VAL A 15 12.95 27.61 -9.31
N GLY A 16 12.21 28.69 -9.52
CA GLY A 16 12.80 30.00 -9.88
C GLY A 16 13.45 30.70 -8.69
N ALA A 17 13.69 32.00 -8.85
CA ALA A 17 14.45 32.86 -7.93
C ALA A 17 13.86 33.05 -6.52
N GLY A 18 12.82 32.30 -6.15
CA GLY A 18 12.21 32.32 -4.83
C GLY A 18 11.30 31.12 -4.65
N TYR A 19 11.18 30.62 -3.44
CA TYR A 19 10.39 29.42 -3.10
C TYR A 19 8.92 29.52 -3.52
N SER A 20 8.32 30.70 -3.48
CA SER A 20 6.94 30.91 -3.91
C SER A 20 6.76 30.85 -5.42
N PHE A 21 7.81 30.98 -6.20
CA PHE A 21 7.73 30.97 -7.66
C PHE A 21 7.31 29.59 -8.18
N GLY A 22 7.96 28.53 -7.70
CA GLY A 22 7.58 27.16 -8.05
C GLY A 22 6.15 26.83 -7.64
N LEU A 23 5.75 27.18 -6.41
CA LEU A 23 4.38 26.98 -5.92
C LEU A 23 3.34 27.72 -6.78
N ASN A 24 3.62 28.97 -7.18
CA ASN A 24 2.71 29.74 -8.04
C ASN A 24 2.55 29.06 -9.41
N GLY A 25 3.66 28.64 -10.03
CA GLY A 25 3.62 27.95 -11.31
C GLY A 25 2.84 26.64 -11.26
N ILE A 26 3.01 25.84 -10.19
CA ILE A 26 2.26 24.61 -9.98
C ILE A 26 0.77 24.90 -9.76
N THR A 27 0.45 25.94 -9.01
CA THR A 27 -0.94 26.36 -8.76
C THR A 27 -1.63 26.74 -10.07
N ASP A 28 -0.98 27.57 -10.89
CA ASP A 28 -1.52 28.01 -12.18
C ASP A 28 -1.76 26.81 -13.11
N VAL A 29 -0.79 25.90 -13.19
CA VAL A 29 -0.90 24.70 -14.00
C VAL A 29 -2.03 23.79 -13.50
N ALA A 30 -2.16 23.58 -12.20
CA ALA A 30 -3.22 22.77 -11.63
C ALA A 30 -4.60 23.34 -11.98
N GLN A 31 -4.79 24.66 -11.85
CA GLN A 31 -6.03 25.33 -12.22
C GLN A 31 -6.34 25.21 -13.71
N ILE A 32 -5.33 25.41 -14.57
CA ILE A 32 -5.48 25.28 -16.02
C ILE A 32 -5.86 23.83 -16.39
N MET A 33 -5.19 22.85 -15.80
CA MET A 33 -5.50 21.44 -16.06
C MET A 33 -6.93 21.09 -15.66
N THR A 34 -7.42 21.56 -14.53
CA THR A 34 -8.80 21.35 -14.09
C THR A 34 -9.78 22.06 -15.02
N TYR A 35 -9.54 23.32 -15.34
CA TYR A 35 -10.44 24.13 -16.18
C TYR A 35 -10.60 23.54 -17.59
N TYR A 36 -9.50 23.26 -18.27
CA TYR A 36 -9.53 22.68 -19.63
C TYR A 36 -9.76 21.18 -19.61
N GLY A 37 -9.60 20.51 -18.49
CA GLY A 37 -9.81 19.09 -18.29
C GLY A 37 -11.23 18.67 -17.96
N ASN A 38 -12.21 19.57 -18.07
CA ASN A 38 -13.61 19.30 -17.75
C ASN A 38 -13.81 18.86 -16.29
N ASN A 39 -13.26 19.62 -15.36
CA ASN A 39 -13.22 19.31 -13.93
C ASN A 39 -12.47 18.03 -13.57
N SER A 40 -11.61 17.55 -14.48
CA SER A 40 -10.77 16.40 -14.18
C SER A 40 -9.72 16.75 -13.12
N ARG A 41 -9.47 15.81 -12.24
CA ARG A 41 -8.45 15.90 -11.19
C ARG A 41 -7.05 15.99 -11.84
N PRO A 42 -6.27 17.06 -11.58
CA PRO A 42 -4.91 17.15 -12.12
C PRO A 42 -4.02 16.13 -11.40
N PHE A 43 -3.08 15.53 -12.13
CA PHE A 43 -2.01 14.74 -11.54
C PHE A 43 -0.68 15.38 -11.90
N ILE A 44 -0.05 16.00 -10.92
CA ILE A 44 1.21 16.73 -11.07
C ILE A 44 2.24 16.11 -10.13
N ILE A 45 3.42 15.83 -10.65
CA ILE A 45 4.61 15.45 -9.87
C ILE A 45 5.60 16.60 -9.95
N SER A 46 6.03 17.12 -8.83
CA SER A 46 6.92 18.29 -8.76
C SER A 46 8.17 18.03 -7.95
N LEU A 47 9.27 18.61 -8.38
CA LEU A 47 10.49 18.71 -7.59
C LEU A 47 10.35 19.76 -6.46
N ASP A 48 9.46 20.73 -6.62
CA ASP A 48 9.21 21.76 -5.62
C ASP A 48 8.33 21.21 -4.48
N GLY A 49 8.89 21.16 -3.28
CA GLY A 49 8.25 20.68 -2.06
C GLY A 49 7.93 21.81 -1.06
N TRP A 50 7.75 23.04 -1.51
CA TRP A 50 7.40 24.15 -0.62
C TRP A 50 6.05 23.93 0.08
N ALA A 51 5.92 24.49 1.29
CA ALA A 51 4.67 24.42 2.05
C ALA A 51 3.49 24.98 1.23
N GLY A 52 2.49 24.14 0.98
CA GLY A 52 1.36 24.43 0.11
C GLY A 52 1.33 23.63 -1.19
N THR A 53 2.47 23.09 -1.64
CA THR A 53 2.56 22.27 -2.86
C THR A 53 1.69 21.03 -2.78
N GLN A 54 1.52 20.42 -1.60
CA GLN A 54 0.68 19.23 -1.37
C GLN A 54 -0.78 19.42 -1.78
N ARG A 55 -1.23 20.66 -1.95
CA ARG A 55 -2.60 20.97 -2.39
C ARG A 55 -2.79 20.76 -3.90
N TYR A 56 -1.70 20.68 -4.65
CA TYR A 56 -1.73 20.69 -6.12
C TYR A 56 -0.90 19.58 -6.75
N ALA A 57 0.16 19.12 -6.08
CA ALA A 57 1.11 18.17 -6.64
C ALA A 57 1.60 17.16 -5.59
N GLY A 58 2.03 16.01 -6.08
CA GLY A 58 2.90 15.10 -5.34
C GLY A 58 4.37 15.53 -5.49
N ILE A 59 5.20 15.13 -4.52
CA ILE A 59 6.61 15.47 -4.50
C ILE A 59 7.42 14.35 -5.14
N TRP A 60 8.34 14.72 -6.00
CA TRP A 60 9.38 13.86 -6.53
C TRP A 60 10.74 14.29 -5.91
N THR A 61 11.51 13.29 -5.46
CA THR A 61 12.76 13.57 -4.72
C THR A 61 13.93 14.07 -5.59
N GLY A 62 13.74 14.18 -6.89
CA GLY A 62 14.77 14.62 -7.83
C GLY A 62 15.65 13.50 -8.34
N ASP A 63 16.64 13.89 -9.14
CA ASP A 63 17.57 12.99 -9.80
C ASP A 63 18.55 12.36 -8.80
N GLN A 64 18.41 11.06 -8.58
CA GLN A 64 19.26 10.30 -7.68
C GLN A 64 19.99 9.17 -8.43
N THR A 65 21.15 8.77 -7.92
CA THR A 65 21.89 7.63 -8.45
C THR A 65 21.46 6.37 -7.71
N GLY A 66 20.94 5.37 -8.46
CA GLY A 66 20.56 4.05 -7.96
C GLY A 66 21.72 3.04 -7.98
N GLY A 67 21.38 1.76 -7.80
CA GLY A 67 22.34 0.66 -7.77
C GLY A 67 23.14 0.59 -6.49
N ALA A 68 22.90 1.44 -5.52
CA ALA A 68 23.59 1.52 -4.25
C ALA A 68 22.63 1.55 -3.07
N TRP A 69 23.04 0.95 -1.96
CA TRP A 69 22.20 0.89 -0.75
C TRP A 69 21.95 2.27 -0.12
N GLU A 70 22.85 3.21 -0.35
CA GLU A 70 22.70 4.61 0.05
C GLU A 70 21.42 5.22 -0.48
N TYR A 71 21.01 4.83 -1.68
CA TYR A 71 19.77 5.26 -2.31
C TYR A 71 18.55 4.89 -1.44
N ILE A 72 18.45 3.64 -1.02
CA ILE A 72 17.35 3.16 -0.16
C ILE A 72 17.44 3.82 1.23
N ARG A 73 18.64 3.90 1.83
CA ARG A 73 18.85 4.55 3.14
C ARG A 73 18.49 6.04 3.14
N PHE A 74 18.67 6.72 2.03
CA PHE A 74 18.25 8.11 1.89
C PHE A 74 16.72 8.24 1.78
N HIS A 75 16.08 7.37 1.00
CA HIS A 75 14.67 7.55 0.67
C HIS A 75 13.71 7.15 1.79
N ILE A 76 13.98 6.11 2.56
CA ILE A 76 13.09 5.70 3.65
C ILE A 76 12.83 6.85 4.63
N PRO A 77 13.85 7.47 5.25
CA PRO A 77 13.63 8.60 6.14
C PRO A 77 13.12 9.86 5.41
N THR A 78 13.41 10.03 4.11
CA THR A 78 12.88 11.12 3.30
C THR A 78 11.36 11.01 3.14
N TYR A 79 10.83 9.81 2.87
CA TYR A 79 9.37 9.60 2.78
C TYR A 79 8.68 9.83 4.13
N ILE A 80 9.29 9.35 5.22
CA ILE A 80 8.79 9.59 6.57
C ILE A 80 8.79 11.10 6.87
N GLY A 81 9.88 11.80 6.58
CA GLY A 81 10.03 13.24 6.79
C GLY A 81 9.07 14.07 5.94
N SER A 82 8.81 13.67 4.70
CA SER A 82 7.85 14.30 3.82
C SER A 82 6.43 14.23 4.42
N GLY A 83 6.02 13.06 4.90
CA GLY A 83 4.74 12.89 5.60
C GLY A 83 4.63 13.78 6.84
N LEU A 84 5.67 13.86 7.66
CA LEU A 84 5.74 14.73 8.85
C LEU A 84 5.71 16.22 8.50
N SER A 85 6.11 16.57 7.29
CA SER A 85 6.07 17.95 6.77
C SER A 85 4.73 18.31 6.12
N GLY A 86 3.73 17.44 6.20
CA GLY A 86 2.41 17.65 5.59
C GLY A 86 2.40 17.43 4.08
N GLN A 87 3.38 16.71 3.54
CA GLN A 87 3.49 16.37 2.12
C GLN A 87 3.43 14.84 1.92
N PRO A 88 2.24 14.24 2.07
CA PRO A 88 2.09 12.80 2.14
C PRO A 88 2.28 12.10 0.78
N ASN A 89 2.06 12.82 -0.32
CA ASN A 89 2.18 12.28 -1.67
C ASN A 89 3.61 12.47 -2.18
N ILE A 90 4.45 11.49 -1.98
CA ILE A 90 5.85 11.50 -2.37
C ILE A 90 6.19 10.30 -3.25
N CYS A 91 7.07 10.50 -4.22
CA CYS A 91 7.70 9.45 -5.01
C CYS A 91 9.20 9.73 -5.22
N SER A 92 9.90 8.71 -5.63
CA SER A 92 11.27 8.76 -6.14
C SER A 92 11.38 7.82 -7.33
N ASP A 93 12.38 8.04 -8.17
CA ASP A 93 12.65 7.14 -9.29
C ASP A 93 12.94 5.73 -8.77
N MET A 94 12.39 4.72 -9.43
CA MET A 94 12.67 3.34 -9.06
C MET A 94 14.15 3.03 -9.30
N ASP A 95 14.87 2.66 -8.22
CA ASP A 95 16.31 2.42 -8.25
C ASP A 95 17.12 3.59 -8.85
N GLY A 96 16.67 4.83 -8.56
CA GLY A 96 17.25 6.07 -9.05
C GLY A 96 17.00 6.34 -10.53
N ILE A 97 17.31 7.56 -10.98
CA ILE A 97 17.24 7.94 -12.40
C ILE A 97 18.55 7.59 -13.13
N PHE A 98 19.68 7.69 -12.43
CA PHE A 98 21.01 7.33 -12.93
C PHE A 98 21.52 6.07 -12.23
N GLY A 99 22.49 5.38 -12.83
CA GLY A 99 23.08 4.18 -12.25
C GLY A 99 22.13 2.98 -12.36
N GLY A 100 21.87 2.31 -11.25
CA GLY A 100 21.18 1.02 -11.27
C GLY A 100 22.17 -0.12 -11.49
N LYS A 101 21.82 -1.16 -12.22
CA LYS A 101 22.67 -2.33 -12.54
C LYS A 101 23.02 -3.23 -11.35
N ASN A 102 22.37 -3.03 -10.20
CA ASN A 102 22.46 -3.92 -9.06
C ASN A 102 21.10 -4.58 -8.83
N PRO A 103 20.93 -5.86 -9.21
CA PRO A 103 19.63 -6.52 -9.10
C PRO A 103 19.08 -6.56 -7.66
N ALA A 104 19.96 -6.71 -6.66
CA ALA A 104 19.53 -6.75 -5.27
C ALA A 104 18.91 -5.41 -4.82
N VAL A 105 19.58 -4.29 -5.13
CA VAL A 105 19.06 -2.95 -4.82
C VAL A 105 17.75 -2.69 -5.57
N ASN A 106 17.67 -3.06 -6.85
CA ASN A 106 16.47 -2.91 -7.67
C ASN A 106 15.28 -3.66 -7.06
N ILE A 107 15.45 -4.96 -6.77
CA ILE A 107 14.40 -5.78 -6.14
C ILE A 107 13.96 -5.16 -4.80
N ARG A 108 14.90 -4.81 -3.93
CA ARG A 108 14.58 -4.26 -2.62
C ARG A 108 13.87 -2.92 -2.71
N ASP A 109 14.16 -2.11 -3.72
CA ASP A 109 13.50 -0.84 -3.95
C ASP A 109 12.05 -1.02 -4.43
N PHE A 110 11.77 -1.94 -5.36
CA PHE A 110 10.41 -2.33 -5.73
C PHE A 110 9.60 -2.84 -4.53
N GLN A 111 10.23 -3.64 -3.67
CA GLN A 111 9.57 -4.22 -2.51
C GLN A 111 9.00 -3.16 -1.56
N TRP A 112 9.83 -2.26 -1.05
CA TRP A 112 9.34 -1.31 -0.04
C TRP A 112 8.44 -0.23 -0.64
N LYS A 113 8.66 0.15 -1.89
CA LYS A 113 7.82 1.14 -2.59
C LYS A 113 6.41 0.64 -2.89
N THR A 114 6.18 -0.66 -2.88
CA THR A 114 4.82 -1.23 -2.88
C THR A 114 3.93 -0.63 -1.78
N PHE A 115 4.51 -0.33 -0.63
CA PHE A 115 3.81 0.25 0.53
C PHE A 115 4.08 1.76 0.64
N THR A 116 3.96 2.47 -0.47
CA THR A 116 4.14 3.93 -0.55
C THR A 116 3.04 4.55 -1.44
N PRO A 117 2.84 5.87 -1.40
CA PRO A 117 1.79 6.52 -2.17
C PRO A 117 1.93 6.33 -3.67
N MET A 118 3.13 6.52 -4.19
CA MET A 118 3.39 6.54 -5.63
C MET A 118 4.66 5.77 -5.98
N GLU A 119 4.66 5.13 -7.15
CA GLU A 119 5.84 4.56 -7.78
C GLU A 119 6.10 5.26 -9.10
N LEU A 120 7.33 5.67 -9.31
CA LEU A 120 7.77 6.31 -10.54
C LEU A 120 8.96 5.52 -11.08
N ASN A 121 8.86 5.02 -12.31
CA ASN A 121 9.97 4.38 -12.98
C ASN A 121 10.43 5.27 -14.13
N MET A 122 11.58 5.87 -13.97
CA MET A 122 12.23 6.73 -14.96
C MET A 122 13.67 6.31 -15.19
N ASP A 123 14.13 6.52 -16.41
CA ASP A 123 15.51 6.31 -16.82
C ASP A 123 16.12 7.64 -17.33
N GLY A 124 17.30 7.96 -16.83
CA GLY A 124 18.06 9.14 -17.27
C GLY A 124 18.63 8.92 -18.65
N TRP A 125 18.08 9.60 -19.64
CA TRP A 125 18.59 9.66 -21.01
C TRP A 125 18.58 8.33 -21.78
N GLY A 126 17.77 7.35 -21.36
CA GLY A 126 17.69 6.04 -21.98
C GLY A 126 18.96 5.18 -21.82
N ALA A 127 19.76 5.44 -20.80
CA ALA A 127 21.04 4.77 -20.61
C ALA A 127 21.05 3.73 -19.49
N ASN A 128 20.02 3.69 -18.63
CA ASN A 128 19.98 2.88 -17.43
C ASN A 128 18.60 2.26 -17.24
N GLU A 129 18.26 1.34 -18.13
CA GLU A 129 16.99 0.62 -18.04
C GLU A 129 16.83 -0.04 -16.67
N LYS A 130 15.72 0.26 -16.00
CA LYS A 130 15.37 -0.24 -14.66
C LYS A 130 13.94 -0.76 -14.58
N TYR A 131 13.38 -1.15 -15.73
CA TYR A 131 12.07 -1.77 -15.77
C TYR A 131 12.04 -3.06 -14.94
N PRO A 132 10.88 -3.49 -14.48
CA PRO A 132 10.76 -4.67 -13.60
C PRO A 132 11.42 -5.94 -14.13
N HIS A 133 11.63 -6.04 -15.44
CA HIS A 133 12.09 -7.25 -16.13
C HIS A 133 13.54 -7.20 -16.62
N VAL A 134 14.27 -6.10 -16.48
CA VAL A 134 15.60 -5.93 -17.12
C VAL A 134 16.69 -6.84 -16.57
N PHE A 135 16.55 -7.29 -15.32
CA PHE A 135 17.53 -8.16 -14.68
C PHE A 135 17.23 -9.66 -14.85
N GLY A 136 16.22 -10.04 -15.64
CA GLY A 136 15.82 -11.43 -15.78
C GLY A 136 15.30 -12.04 -14.47
N GLU A 137 15.27 -13.37 -14.41
CA GLU A 137 14.83 -14.08 -13.21
C GLU A 137 15.95 -14.14 -12.15
N PRO A 138 15.62 -14.07 -10.84
CA PRO A 138 14.28 -14.02 -10.25
C PRO A 138 13.71 -12.60 -10.13
N ALA A 139 14.43 -11.55 -10.52
CA ALA A 139 14.03 -10.18 -10.34
C ALA A 139 12.69 -9.87 -11.03
N THR A 140 12.49 -10.35 -12.27
CA THR A 140 11.28 -10.15 -13.05
C THR A 140 10.04 -10.65 -12.30
N SER A 141 10.07 -11.87 -11.80
CA SER A 141 8.94 -12.47 -11.09
C SER A 141 8.70 -11.77 -9.76
N ILE A 142 9.74 -11.44 -9.00
CA ILE A 142 9.63 -10.73 -7.73
C ILE A 142 9.01 -9.34 -7.94
N ASN A 143 9.56 -8.53 -8.84
CA ASN A 143 9.10 -7.17 -9.09
C ASN A 143 7.65 -7.16 -9.60
N ARG A 144 7.30 -8.06 -10.52
CA ARG A 144 5.93 -8.24 -11.01
C ARG A 144 4.95 -8.51 -9.87
N TRP A 145 5.33 -9.39 -8.97
CA TRP A 145 4.46 -9.76 -7.86
C TRP A 145 4.20 -8.57 -6.92
N TYR A 146 5.24 -7.81 -6.56
CA TYR A 146 5.10 -6.63 -5.72
C TYR A 146 4.27 -5.53 -6.38
N LEU A 147 4.41 -5.32 -7.69
CA LEU A 147 3.57 -4.39 -8.44
C LEU A 147 2.11 -4.83 -8.47
N LYS A 148 1.84 -6.12 -8.63
CA LYS A 148 0.48 -6.67 -8.54
C LYS A 148 -0.10 -6.46 -7.13
N LEU A 149 0.66 -6.76 -6.09
CA LEU A 149 0.24 -6.53 -4.71
C LEU A 149 -0.10 -5.05 -4.46
N LYS A 150 0.71 -4.12 -4.97
CA LYS A 150 0.41 -2.68 -4.88
C LYS A 150 -0.94 -2.36 -5.52
N SER A 151 -1.23 -2.91 -6.69
CA SER A 151 -2.50 -2.70 -7.37
C SER A 151 -3.68 -3.32 -6.61
N GLU A 152 -3.50 -4.51 -6.03
CA GLU A 152 -4.53 -5.15 -5.20
C GLU A 152 -4.82 -4.37 -3.91
N LEU A 153 -3.82 -3.71 -3.33
CA LEU A 153 -3.95 -2.85 -2.14
C LEU A 153 -4.53 -1.45 -2.44
N MET A 154 -4.88 -1.14 -3.69
CA MET A 154 -5.38 0.18 -4.06
C MET A 154 -6.56 0.67 -3.21
N PRO A 155 -7.58 -0.13 -2.87
CA PRO A 155 -8.67 0.32 -2.01
C PRO A 155 -8.22 0.71 -0.60
N TYR A 156 -7.23 0.01 -0.04
CA TYR A 156 -6.61 0.37 1.23
C TYR A 156 -5.82 1.67 1.10
N ALA A 157 -4.92 1.74 0.10
CA ALA A 157 -4.10 2.93 -0.16
C ALA A 157 -4.97 4.18 -0.38
N TYR A 158 -6.06 4.05 -1.15
CA TYR A 158 -6.97 5.15 -1.41
C TYR A 158 -7.70 5.64 -0.16
N SER A 159 -8.10 4.72 0.72
CA SER A 159 -8.75 5.06 1.99
C SER A 159 -7.80 5.79 2.95
N ILE A 160 -6.54 5.35 3.07
CA ILE A 160 -5.55 6.05 3.91
C ILE A 160 -5.03 7.35 3.27
N ALA A 161 -5.14 7.49 1.94
CA ALA A 161 -4.87 8.75 1.26
C ALA A 161 -5.92 9.82 1.64
N GLU A 162 -7.18 9.42 1.82
CA GLU A 162 -8.22 10.34 2.31
C GLU A 162 -7.94 10.82 3.74
N GLU A 163 -7.41 9.96 4.61
CA GLU A 163 -6.97 10.36 5.95
C GLU A 163 -5.90 11.47 5.92
N SER A 164 -5.09 11.50 4.85
CA SER A 164 -4.04 12.52 4.69
C SER A 164 -4.59 13.95 4.55
N VAL A 165 -5.83 14.10 4.11
CA VAL A 165 -6.53 15.39 4.08
C VAL A 165 -6.69 15.95 5.50
N SER A 166 -6.82 15.08 6.49
CA SER A 166 -6.89 15.44 7.91
C SER A 166 -5.52 15.47 8.60
N GLY A 167 -4.43 15.25 7.85
CA GLY A 167 -3.05 15.40 8.32
C GLY A 167 -2.33 14.10 8.66
N MET A 168 -2.99 12.93 8.65
CA MET A 168 -2.32 11.67 8.91
C MET A 168 -1.73 11.10 7.61
N PRO A 169 -0.39 11.05 7.45
CA PRO A 169 0.22 10.60 6.20
C PRO A 169 0.02 9.11 5.94
N MET A 170 0.14 8.70 4.68
CA MET A 170 0.10 7.29 4.28
C MET A 170 1.34 6.55 4.79
N VAL A 171 2.54 7.11 4.58
CA VAL A 171 3.80 6.64 5.17
C VAL A 171 3.98 7.34 6.50
N ARG A 172 3.83 6.60 7.60
CA ARG A 172 3.80 7.16 8.96
C ARG A 172 5.10 6.88 9.70
N ALA A 173 5.66 7.91 10.32
CA ALA A 173 6.65 7.70 11.36
C ALA A 173 6.03 6.83 12.46
N MET A 174 6.79 5.85 12.96
CA MET A 174 6.28 4.91 13.96
C MET A 174 5.69 5.59 15.19
N PHE A 175 6.27 6.73 15.63
CA PHE A 175 5.83 7.45 16.82
C PHE A 175 4.46 8.13 16.67
N LEU A 176 3.93 8.31 15.47
CA LEU A 176 2.59 8.87 15.26
C LEU A 176 1.51 7.96 15.86
N GLU A 177 1.74 6.65 15.81
CA GLU A 177 0.80 5.63 16.31
C GLU A 177 1.29 5.02 17.64
N TYR A 178 2.60 4.93 17.85
CA TYR A 178 3.22 4.23 18.97
C TYR A 178 4.34 5.08 19.61
N PRO A 179 4.03 6.22 20.27
CA PRO A 179 5.06 7.09 20.85
C PRO A 179 5.74 6.41 22.04
N ASN A 180 7.02 6.08 21.88
CA ASN A 180 7.85 5.50 22.92
C ASN A 180 9.35 5.75 22.61
N PRO A 181 10.29 5.47 23.53
CA PRO A 181 11.71 5.75 23.33
C PRO A 181 12.33 5.12 22.08
N TYR A 182 11.86 3.96 21.63
CA TYR A 182 12.36 3.33 20.41
C TYR A 182 11.89 4.06 19.15
N THR A 183 10.61 4.42 19.11
CA THR A 183 10.00 5.05 17.92
C THR A 183 10.34 6.52 17.78
N LEU A 184 10.66 7.21 18.89
CA LEU A 184 11.17 8.59 18.89
C LEU A 184 12.67 8.67 18.58
N GLY A 185 13.37 7.54 18.63
CA GLY A 185 14.80 7.46 18.39
C GLY A 185 15.16 6.92 17.01
N LYS A 186 16.46 6.65 16.81
CA LYS A 186 17.00 6.11 15.56
C LYS A 186 16.67 4.63 15.31
N ALA A 187 16.15 3.91 16.30
CA ALA A 187 15.86 2.48 16.19
C ALA A 187 14.88 2.16 15.06
N THR A 188 13.98 3.08 14.73
CA THR A 188 12.96 2.90 13.68
C THR A 188 13.15 3.79 12.45
N GLN A 189 14.32 4.39 12.25
CA GLN A 189 14.56 5.31 11.12
C GLN A 189 14.45 4.64 9.73
N TYR A 190 14.56 3.31 9.67
CA TYR A 190 14.45 2.52 8.43
C TYR A 190 13.27 1.54 8.47
N GLN A 191 12.22 1.91 9.18
CA GLN A 191 10.94 1.24 9.15
C GLN A 191 9.82 2.26 9.35
N PHE A 192 8.64 1.95 8.86
CA PHE A 192 7.50 2.87 8.90
C PHE A 192 6.19 2.10 8.94
N LEU A 193 5.11 2.81 9.24
CA LEU A 193 3.77 2.28 9.04
C LEU A 193 3.20 2.77 7.71
N PHE A 194 2.58 1.88 6.97
CA PHE A 194 1.75 2.23 5.82
C PHE A 194 0.28 2.12 6.24
N GLY A 195 -0.32 3.29 6.50
CA GLY A 195 -1.59 3.37 7.20
C GLY A 195 -1.53 2.77 8.62
N PRO A 196 -2.68 2.43 9.21
CA PRO A 196 -2.74 1.93 10.60
C PRO A 196 -2.33 0.46 10.75
N TYR A 197 -2.24 -0.32 9.67
CA TYR A 197 -2.18 -1.77 9.78
C TYR A 197 -0.90 -2.43 9.31
N PHE A 198 -0.14 -1.84 8.40
CA PHE A 198 1.10 -2.42 7.92
C PHE A 198 2.32 -1.77 8.57
N LEU A 199 3.18 -2.58 9.16
CA LEU A 199 4.53 -2.19 9.54
C LEU A 199 5.48 -2.74 8.48
N VAL A 200 6.22 -1.83 7.85
CA VAL A 200 7.15 -2.14 6.76
C VAL A 200 8.57 -1.90 7.26
N ALA A 201 9.41 -2.92 7.18
CA ALA A 201 10.81 -2.87 7.59
C ALA A 201 11.74 -3.21 6.42
N PRO A 202 12.02 -2.25 5.52
CA PRO A 202 12.81 -2.49 4.31
C PRO A 202 14.19 -3.04 4.59
N VAL A 203 14.70 -3.86 3.68
CA VAL A 203 16.12 -4.19 3.60
C VAL A 203 16.83 -3.00 2.93
N TYR A 204 17.75 -2.38 3.64
CA TYR A 204 18.39 -1.12 3.24
C TYR A 204 19.91 -1.19 3.16
N GLN A 205 20.46 -2.36 3.26
CA GLN A 205 21.91 -2.64 3.18
C GLN A 205 22.13 -4.06 2.72
N ASP A 206 23.38 -4.40 2.39
CA ASP A 206 23.75 -5.78 2.14
C ASP A 206 23.34 -6.64 3.34
N THR A 207 22.66 -7.71 3.03
CA THR A 207 22.27 -8.71 4.01
C THR A 207 23.45 -9.63 4.29
N THR A 208 23.56 -10.07 5.55
CA THR A 208 24.45 -11.19 5.89
C THR A 208 23.60 -12.44 5.96
N ALA A 209 24.08 -13.51 5.33
CA ALA A 209 23.43 -14.80 5.49
C ALA A 209 23.59 -15.29 6.95
N ASP A 210 22.54 -15.93 7.45
CA ASP A 210 22.61 -16.69 8.70
C ASP A 210 23.44 -17.97 8.51
N LYS A 211 23.47 -18.85 9.52
CA LYS A 211 24.22 -20.11 9.46
C LYS A 211 23.66 -21.09 8.42
N GLU A 212 22.41 -20.95 8.07
CA GLU A 212 21.70 -21.74 7.06
C GLU A 212 21.84 -21.15 5.64
N GLY A 213 22.47 -19.98 5.51
CA GLY A 213 22.67 -19.30 4.23
C GLY A 213 21.47 -18.41 3.81
N THR A 214 20.55 -18.13 4.73
CA THR A 214 19.40 -17.26 4.48
C THR A 214 19.75 -15.81 4.82
N ASP A 215 19.44 -14.88 3.92
CA ASP A 215 19.57 -13.45 4.18
C ASP A 215 18.70 -13.02 5.35
N VAL A 216 19.23 -12.19 6.23
CA VAL A 216 18.51 -11.71 7.41
C VAL A 216 18.48 -10.19 7.54
N ARG A 217 17.41 -9.68 8.11
CA ARG A 217 17.21 -8.29 8.50
C ARG A 217 17.29 -8.18 10.04
N HIS A 218 18.14 -7.28 10.54
CA HIS A 218 18.29 -7.02 11.96
C HIS A 218 17.55 -5.75 12.39
N GLY A 219 17.26 -5.63 13.68
CA GLY A 219 16.77 -4.40 14.31
C GLY A 219 15.36 -4.00 13.88
N ILE A 220 14.44 -4.96 13.78
CA ILE A 220 13.02 -4.67 13.52
C ILE A 220 12.32 -4.49 14.86
N TYR A 221 11.88 -3.27 15.16
CA TYR A 221 11.08 -3.00 16.35
C TYR A 221 9.59 -3.20 16.04
N LEU A 222 8.96 -4.16 16.72
CA LEU A 222 7.51 -4.32 16.70
C LEU A 222 6.94 -3.64 17.94
N PRO A 223 6.05 -2.63 17.80
CA PRO A 223 5.38 -2.00 18.93
C PRO A 223 4.52 -2.98 19.72
N GLU A 224 4.13 -2.61 20.95
CA GLU A 224 3.26 -3.44 21.79
C GLU A 224 2.00 -3.91 21.03
N GLY A 225 1.58 -5.14 21.34
CA GLY A 225 0.51 -5.86 20.68
C GLY A 225 1.01 -7.03 19.87
N GLN A 226 0.15 -7.58 19.04
CA GLN A 226 0.45 -8.75 18.22
C GLN A 226 0.55 -8.36 16.74
N TRP A 227 1.55 -8.91 16.08
CA TRP A 227 1.86 -8.68 14.68
C TRP A 227 1.96 -9.99 13.92
N ILE A 228 1.53 -10.01 12.69
CA ILE A 228 1.51 -11.20 11.85
C ILE A 228 2.42 -10.92 10.65
N ASP A 229 3.39 -11.80 10.39
CA ASP A 229 4.17 -11.74 9.16
C ASP A 229 3.20 -11.89 7.97
N TYR A 230 3.13 -10.86 7.15
CA TYR A 230 2.17 -10.78 6.05
C TYR A 230 2.33 -11.90 5.02
N PHE A 231 3.53 -12.44 4.87
CA PHE A 231 3.84 -13.45 3.87
C PHE A 231 3.82 -14.89 4.40
N THR A 232 4.06 -15.09 5.70
CA THR A 232 4.10 -16.44 6.29
C THR A 232 2.91 -16.73 7.21
N GLY A 233 2.29 -15.70 7.76
CA GLY A 233 1.22 -15.82 8.74
C GLY A 233 1.71 -16.10 10.15
N ASP A 234 3.02 -16.08 10.38
CA ASP A 234 3.60 -16.30 11.70
C ASP A 234 3.26 -15.14 12.63
N LEU A 235 2.89 -15.48 13.87
CA LEU A 235 2.52 -14.51 14.91
C LEU A 235 3.75 -14.06 15.70
N TYR A 236 3.90 -12.76 15.88
CA TYR A 236 4.97 -12.12 16.63
C TYR A 236 4.40 -11.26 17.76
N GLU A 237 4.97 -11.41 18.96
CA GLU A 237 4.67 -10.53 20.08
C GLU A 237 5.47 -9.24 19.98
N GLY A 238 4.78 -8.09 20.10
CA GLY A 238 5.40 -6.79 20.06
C GLY A 238 6.08 -6.36 21.36
N GLY A 239 6.44 -5.09 21.46
CA GLY A 239 7.15 -4.49 22.58
C GLY A 239 8.67 -4.79 22.58
N LYS A 240 9.23 -5.30 21.48
CA LYS A 240 10.64 -5.70 21.40
C LYS A 240 11.25 -5.58 20.00
N ILE A 241 12.57 -5.69 19.95
CA ILE A 241 13.34 -5.70 18.71
C ILE A 241 13.63 -7.14 18.31
N TYR A 242 13.37 -7.43 17.05
CA TYR A 242 13.72 -8.70 16.41
C TYR A 242 15.00 -8.56 15.59
N ASN A 243 15.91 -9.50 15.79
CA ASN A 243 17.13 -9.64 15.01
C ASN A 243 17.12 -10.98 14.26
N CYS A 244 17.94 -11.09 13.22
CA CYS A 244 18.02 -12.29 12.38
C CYS A 244 16.66 -12.69 11.80
N PHE A 245 15.85 -11.70 11.40
CA PHE A 245 14.57 -11.96 10.74
C PHE A 245 14.82 -12.37 9.29
N ASP A 246 14.31 -13.52 8.88
CA ASP A 246 14.50 -14.06 7.54
C ASP A 246 13.99 -13.09 6.47
N ALA A 247 14.88 -12.69 5.60
CA ALA A 247 14.61 -11.76 4.52
C ALA A 247 15.28 -12.22 3.21
N PRO A 248 15.00 -13.45 2.74
CA PRO A 248 15.49 -13.87 1.43
C PRO A 248 15.13 -12.84 0.37
N VAL A 249 15.80 -12.84 -0.77
CA VAL A 249 15.70 -11.76 -1.76
C VAL A 249 14.26 -11.44 -2.17
N TRP A 250 13.37 -12.41 -2.18
CA TRP A 250 11.96 -12.23 -2.51
C TRP A 250 11.13 -11.59 -1.39
N LYS A 251 11.56 -11.67 -0.14
CA LYS A 251 10.75 -11.31 1.03
C LYS A 251 11.11 -9.94 1.58
N LEU A 252 10.17 -9.03 1.55
CA LEU A 252 10.19 -7.81 2.33
C LEU A 252 9.64 -8.12 3.73
N PRO A 253 10.34 -7.81 4.83
CA PRO A 253 9.75 -7.86 6.15
C PRO A 253 8.58 -6.89 6.28
N VAL A 254 7.36 -7.43 6.26
CA VAL A 254 6.09 -6.70 6.43
C VAL A 254 5.25 -7.42 7.45
N PHE A 255 4.75 -6.67 8.40
CA PHE A 255 3.90 -7.20 9.46
C PHE A 255 2.55 -6.50 9.43
N VAL A 256 1.51 -7.30 9.60
CA VAL A 256 0.14 -6.81 9.76
C VAL A 256 -0.22 -6.80 11.23
N LYS A 257 -0.80 -5.71 11.70
CA LYS A 257 -1.34 -5.63 13.05
C LYS A 257 -2.46 -6.65 13.23
N ASN A 258 -2.38 -7.47 14.28
CA ASN A 258 -3.50 -8.36 14.60
C ASN A 258 -4.74 -7.52 14.92
N GLY A 259 -5.86 -7.83 14.29
CA GLY A 259 -7.06 -7.00 14.26
C GLY A 259 -7.28 -6.19 12.99
N ALA A 260 -6.35 -6.26 12.03
CA ALA A 260 -6.45 -5.50 10.79
C ALA A 260 -7.65 -5.91 9.92
N ILE A 261 -8.20 -4.93 9.21
CA ILE A 261 -9.20 -5.08 8.17
C ILE A 261 -8.66 -4.35 6.93
N ILE A 262 -8.25 -5.10 5.93
CA ILE A 262 -7.57 -4.57 4.75
C ILE A 262 -8.49 -4.69 3.54
N PRO A 263 -9.06 -3.57 3.05
CA PRO A 263 -9.80 -3.59 1.81
C PRO A 263 -8.86 -3.75 0.62
N MET A 264 -9.21 -4.66 -0.28
CA MET A 264 -8.43 -4.99 -1.45
C MET A 264 -9.33 -5.09 -2.69
N THR A 265 -8.72 -5.18 -3.84
CA THR A 265 -9.36 -5.61 -5.09
C THR A 265 -8.78 -6.93 -5.56
N GLY A 266 -9.42 -7.54 -6.56
CA GLY A 266 -8.90 -8.76 -7.19
C GLY A 266 -7.63 -8.52 -7.98
N PRO A 267 -6.89 -9.60 -8.34
CA PRO A 267 -5.71 -9.51 -9.18
C PRO A 267 -6.02 -8.76 -10.48
N ASN A 268 -5.15 -7.83 -10.85
CA ASN A 268 -5.28 -7.02 -12.06
C ASN A 268 -3.90 -6.61 -12.59
N ASN A 269 -3.84 -6.14 -13.81
CA ASN A 269 -2.59 -5.66 -14.42
C ASN A 269 -2.48 -4.12 -14.40
N ASN A 270 -3.60 -3.45 -14.18
CA ASN A 270 -3.65 -1.99 -14.06
C ASN A 270 -4.99 -1.57 -13.45
N VAL A 271 -5.06 -0.33 -12.98
CA VAL A 271 -6.24 0.20 -12.28
C VAL A 271 -7.51 0.24 -13.13
N SER A 272 -7.41 0.25 -14.45
CA SER A 272 -8.60 0.24 -15.33
C SER A 272 -9.30 -1.12 -15.38
N GLU A 273 -8.62 -2.18 -14.93
CA GLU A 273 -9.19 -3.53 -14.81
C GLU A 273 -9.87 -3.78 -13.47
N ILE A 274 -9.73 -2.86 -12.52
CA ILE A 274 -10.35 -2.99 -11.20
C ILE A 274 -11.88 -2.94 -11.36
N ASN A 275 -12.55 -4.00 -10.92
CA ASN A 275 -14.00 -4.02 -10.85
C ASN A 275 -14.47 -3.18 -9.64
N PRO A 276 -15.07 -2.00 -9.84
CA PRO A 276 -15.52 -1.14 -8.75
C PRO A 276 -16.67 -1.77 -7.94
N ASN A 277 -17.35 -2.77 -8.51
CA ASN A 277 -18.50 -3.44 -7.90
C ASN A 277 -18.12 -4.73 -7.17
N HIS A 278 -16.83 -5.02 -7.07
CA HIS A 278 -16.31 -6.12 -6.26
C HIS A 278 -15.30 -5.59 -5.24
N ARG A 279 -15.47 -5.99 -3.98
CA ARG A 279 -14.56 -5.60 -2.91
C ARG A 279 -14.14 -6.82 -2.10
N ILE A 280 -12.84 -6.93 -1.83
CA ILE A 280 -12.26 -7.93 -0.94
C ILE A 280 -11.91 -7.26 0.38
N TYR A 281 -12.21 -7.91 1.49
CA TYR A 281 -11.74 -7.54 2.82
C TYR A 281 -10.92 -8.68 3.40
N GLU A 282 -9.62 -8.47 3.55
CA GLU A 282 -8.76 -9.38 4.29
C GLU A 282 -8.79 -9.00 5.77
N ILE A 283 -9.13 -9.96 6.63
CA ILE A 283 -9.45 -9.72 8.03
C ILE A 283 -8.58 -10.61 8.92
N TYR A 284 -7.99 -10.00 9.92
CA TYR A 284 -7.19 -10.64 10.97
C TYR A 284 -7.96 -10.48 12.30
N PRO A 285 -8.81 -11.44 12.71
CA PRO A 285 -9.69 -11.26 13.84
C PRO A 285 -8.93 -11.15 15.16
N HIS A 286 -9.16 -10.05 15.90
CA HIS A 286 -8.59 -9.84 17.23
C HIS A 286 -9.41 -8.79 18.00
N GLY A 287 -10.08 -9.21 19.07
CA GLY A 287 -10.95 -8.31 19.83
C GLY A 287 -12.04 -7.69 18.94
N ARG A 288 -12.31 -6.39 19.14
CA ARG A 288 -13.22 -5.61 18.30
C ARG A 288 -12.45 -4.50 17.62
N THR A 289 -12.45 -4.51 16.30
CA THR A 289 -11.74 -3.53 15.46
C THR A 289 -12.64 -3.03 14.34
N SER A 290 -12.29 -1.89 13.75
CA SER A 290 -13.00 -1.37 12.59
C SER A 290 -12.09 -0.59 11.67
N PHE A 291 -12.45 -0.55 10.38
CA PHE A 291 -11.85 0.28 9.36
C PHE A 291 -12.93 0.96 8.54
N THR A 292 -12.67 2.17 8.07
CA THR A 292 -13.58 2.90 7.19
C THR A 292 -12.94 3.07 5.83
N THR A 293 -13.55 2.48 4.80
CA THR A 293 -13.13 2.69 3.42
C THR A 293 -13.67 4.00 2.88
N TYR A 294 -12.93 4.58 1.93
CA TYR A 294 -13.36 5.72 1.15
C TYR A 294 -13.33 5.38 -0.33
N ASP A 295 -14.38 5.76 -1.04
CA ASP A 295 -14.49 5.69 -2.49
C ASP A 295 -15.04 7.01 -3.03
N ASP A 296 -14.59 7.43 -4.20
CA ASP A 296 -15.17 8.51 -5.02
C ASP A 296 -15.05 8.13 -6.51
N ASP A 297 -15.31 9.04 -7.43
CA ASP A 297 -15.26 8.75 -8.87
C ASP A 297 -13.83 8.57 -9.41
N GLY A 298 -12.79 8.89 -8.62
CA GLY A 298 -11.37 8.77 -8.99
C GLY A 298 -10.91 9.72 -10.10
N VAL A 299 -11.80 10.52 -10.67
CA VAL A 299 -11.55 11.29 -11.90
C VAL A 299 -11.74 12.78 -11.73
N THR A 300 -12.81 13.22 -11.07
CA THR A 300 -13.15 14.64 -10.95
C THR A 300 -12.72 15.25 -9.61
N GLU A 301 -12.83 16.57 -9.49
CA GLU A 301 -12.61 17.29 -8.24
C GLU A 301 -13.87 17.38 -7.36
N GLU A 302 -14.94 16.65 -7.67
CA GLU A 302 -16.18 16.67 -6.90
C GLU A 302 -16.01 16.21 -5.44
N TYR A 303 -14.98 15.41 -5.15
CA TYR A 303 -14.62 15.06 -3.77
C TYR A 303 -14.42 16.29 -2.86
N ARG A 304 -13.98 17.42 -3.42
CA ARG A 304 -13.84 18.70 -2.67
C ARG A 304 -15.18 19.26 -2.22
N GLN A 305 -16.26 18.81 -2.84
CA GLN A 305 -17.65 19.15 -2.51
C GLN A 305 -18.32 18.07 -1.64
N GLY A 306 -17.53 17.15 -1.09
CA GLY A 306 -18.03 16.04 -0.28
C GLY A 306 -18.64 14.89 -1.08
N ARG A 307 -18.40 14.85 -2.40
CA ARG A 307 -18.86 13.74 -3.25
C ARG A 307 -17.93 12.54 -3.07
N GLY A 308 -18.29 11.67 -2.16
CA GLY A 308 -17.58 10.43 -1.85
C GLY A 308 -18.41 9.56 -0.94
N VAL A 309 -18.01 8.32 -0.79
CA VAL A 309 -18.71 7.31 0.01
C VAL A 309 -17.77 6.73 1.06
N LYS A 310 -18.20 6.69 2.30
CA LYS A 310 -17.53 6.02 3.41
C LYS A 310 -18.32 4.79 3.84
N THR A 311 -17.62 3.67 3.95
CA THR A 311 -18.22 2.41 4.43
C THR A 311 -17.38 1.88 5.60
N ARG A 312 -18.01 1.71 6.76
CA ARG A 312 -17.35 1.14 7.94
C ARG A 312 -17.52 -0.37 7.95
N ILE A 313 -16.40 -1.05 8.13
CA ILE A 313 -16.33 -2.49 8.35
C ILE A 313 -15.86 -2.72 9.79
N GLU A 314 -16.51 -3.62 10.49
CA GLU A 314 -16.18 -4.02 11.85
C GLU A 314 -15.90 -5.51 11.91
N SER A 315 -14.88 -5.92 12.64
CA SER A 315 -14.57 -7.30 12.98
C SER A 315 -14.59 -7.46 14.50
N ALA A 316 -15.24 -8.51 14.97
CA ALA A 316 -15.29 -8.84 16.39
C ALA A 316 -14.99 -10.33 16.60
N LEU A 317 -14.02 -10.62 17.45
CA LEU A 317 -13.72 -11.95 17.97
C LEU A 317 -14.18 -12.00 19.44
N ASP A 318 -15.12 -12.89 19.75
CA ASP A 318 -15.62 -13.05 21.11
C ASP A 318 -14.84 -14.11 21.93
N GLY A 319 -15.14 -14.20 23.22
CA GLY A 319 -14.51 -15.15 24.12
C GLY A 319 -14.81 -16.63 23.82
N SER A 320 -15.74 -16.90 22.91
CA SER A 320 -16.06 -18.26 22.43
C SER A 320 -15.42 -18.57 21.07
N ASN A 321 -14.50 -17.71 20.62
CA ASN A 321 -13.84 -17.79 19.33
C ASN A 321 -14.80 -17.64 18.11
N ASN A 322 -15.94 -16.98 18.28
CA ASN A 322 -16.76 -16.62 17.13
C ASN A 322 -16.25 -15.32 16.51
N VAL A 323 -16.08 -15.33 15.20
CA VAL A 323 -15.75 -14.15 14.42
C VAL A 323 -17.02 -13.59 13.80
N THR A 324 -17.29 -12.32 14.04
CA THR A 324 -18.38 -11.58 13.37
C THR A 324 -17.81 -10.44 12.56
N VAL A 325 -18.13 -10.40 11.29
CA VAL A 325 -17.79 -9.29 10.39
C VAL A 325 -19.06 -8.54 10.03
N THR A 326 -19.06 -7.23 10.21
CA THR A 326 -20.20 -6.38 9.90
C THR A 326 -19.79 -5.28 8.92
N VAL A 327 -20.45 -5.22 7.77
CA VAL A 327 -20.39 -4.07 6.87
C VAL A 327 -21.58 -3.15 7.20
N HIS A 328 -21.26 -1.97 7.68
CA HIS A 328 -22.30 -0.98 7.99
C HIS A 328 -22.82 -0.30 6.72
N PRO A 329 -24.03 0.28 6.76
CA PRO A 329 -24.52 1.08 5.64
C PRO A 329 -23.52 2.16 5.23
N SER A 330 -23.29 2.28 3.93
CA SER A 330 -22.43 3.31 3.37
C SER A 330 -23.05 4.69 3.54
N VAL A 331 -22.23 5.70 3.78
CA VAL A 331 -22.62 7.10 3.94
C VAL A 331 -22.00 7.94 2.84
N GLY A 332 -22.79 8.77 2.20
CA GLY A 332 -22.37 9.62 1.08
C GLY A 332 -22.83 9.09 -0.26
N ASP A 333 -22.44 9.80 -1.32
CA ASP A 333 -22.77 9.47 -2.71
C ASP A 333 -21.81 10.18 -3.67
N PHE A 334 -21.62 9.64 -4.87
CA PHE A 334 -20.94 10.29 -5.98
C PHE A 334 -21.54 9.82 -7.32
N ASN A 335 -21.29 10.54 -8.38
CA ASN A 335 -21.81 10.18 -9.69
C ASN A 335 -21.17 8.86 -10.19
N GLY A 336 -22.02 7.89 -10.53
CA GLY A 336 -21.59 6.55 -10.91
C GLY A 336 -21.34 5.58 -9.74
N CYS A 337 -21.68 5.98 -8.52
CA CYS A 337 -21.61 5.10 -7.36
C CYS A 337 -22.59 3.94 -7.48
N ASP A 338 -22.07 2.72 -7.60
CA ASP A 338 -22.92 1.53 -7.49
C ASP A 338 -23.18 1.23 -6.01
N LYS A 339 -24.47 1.08 -5.68
CA LYS A 339 -24.94 0.81 -4.31
C LYS A 339 -24.96 -0.69 -3.97
N LYS A 340 -24.66 -1.54 -4.95
CA LYS A 340 -24.57 -2.99 -4.78
C LYS A 340 -23.16 -3.44 -5.14
N LYS A 341 -22.44 -3.97 -4.16
CA LYS A 341 -21.10 -4.54 -4.38
C LYS A 341 -21.12 -6.02 -4.03
N SER A 342 -20.57 -6.84 -4.91
CA SER A 342 -20.13 -8.18 -4.53
C SER A 342 -18.99 -8.07 -3.51
N THR A 343 -19.05 -8.87 -2.45
CA THR A 343 -18.09 -8.75 -1.35
C THR A 343 -17.51 -10.12 -1.00
N GLU A 344 -16.19 -10.19 -0.99
CA GLU A 344 -15.42 -11.34 -0.54
C GLU A 344 -14.78 -11.01 0.81
N PHE A 345 -14.94 -11.90 1.79
CA PHE A 345 -14.26 -11.81 3.08
C PHE A 345 -13.21 -12.92 3.18
N ARG A 346 -11.95 -12.55 3.28
CA ARG A 346 -10.82 -13.44 3.57
C ARG A 346 -10.51 -13.35 5.06
N ILE A 347 -11.04 -14.28 5.83
CA ILE A 347 -10.93 -14.24 7.29
C ILE A 347 -9.83 -15.21 7.71
N ASN A 348 -8.75 -14.68 8.28
CA ASN A 348 -7.64 -15.46 8.78
C ASN A 348 -8.04 -16.16 10.09
N VAL A 349 -8.11 -17.47 10.07
CA VAL A 349 -8.51 -18.30 11.20
C VAL A 349 -7.50 -19.41 11.45
N THR A 350 -7.40 -19.89 12.68
CA THR A 350 -6.43 -20.94 13.08
C THR A 350 -6.94 -22.36 12.86
N ARG A 351 -8.25 -22.52 12.57
CA ARG A 351 -8.89 -23.81 12.31
C ARG A 351 -10.13 -23.63 11.43
N LYS A 352 -10.59 -24.73 10.81
CA LYS A 352 -11.86 -24.75 10.09
C LYS A 352 -13.00 -24.33 11.04
N PRO A 353 -13.88 -23.39 10.64
CA PRO A 353 -15.06 -23.05 11.44
C PRO A 353 -16.07 -24.19 11.45
N ASP A 354 -16.73 -24.38 12.58
CA ASP A 354 -17.80 -25.39 12.71
C ASP A 354 -19.06 -24.97 11.94
N LYS A 355 -19.28 -23.66 11.80
CA LYS A 355 -20.41 -23.09 11.09
C LYS A 355 -20.06 -21.74 10.48
N VAL A 356 -20.52 -21.51 9.27
CA VAL A 356 -20.49 -20.21 8.59
C VAL A 356 -21.93 -19.78 8.29
N SER A 357 -22.25 -18.51 8.55
CA SER A 357 -23.57 -17.94 8.26
C SER A 357 -23.42 -16.48 7.84
N ALA A 358 -24.32 -16.01 6.99
CA ALA A 358 -24.38 -14.61 6.58
C ALA A 358 -25.83 -14.11 6.60
N ARG A 359 -25.98 -12.79 6.68
CA ARG A 359 -27.28 -12.11 6.56
C ARG A 359 -27.13 -10.75 5.89
N ILE A 360 -28.16 -10.32 5.20
CA ILE A 360 -28.29 -8.97 4.68
C ILE A 360 -29.52 -8.33 5.34
N GLY A 361 -29.28 -7.30 6.15
CA GLY A 361 -30.34 -6.71 6.96
C GLY A 361 -30.94 -7.74 7.94
N LYS A 362 -32.21 -8.12 7.73
CA LYS A 362 -32.92 -9.13 8.54
C LYS A 362 -32.94 -10.51 7.90
N ASP A 363 -32.55 -10.62 6.64
CA ASP A 363 -32.68 -11.84 5.85
C ASP A 363 -31.40 -12.69 5.96
N ASN A 364 -31.57 -13.94 6.34
CA ASN A 364 -30.48 -14.91 6.33
C ASN A 364 -30.16 -15.30 4.88
N LEU A 365 -28.86 -15.37 4.56
CA LEU A 365 -28.38 -15.94 3.31
C LEU A 365 -28.05 -17.42 3.53
N GLU A 366 -28.54 -18.27 2.63
CA GLU A 366 -28.05 -19.63 2.53
C GLU A 366 -26.65 -19.61 1.92
N LEU A 367 -25.67 -20.14 2.64
CA LEU A 367 -24.31 -20.31 2.17
C LEU A 367 -24.01 -21.77 1.92
N ALA A 368 -23.52 -22.11 0.74
CA ALA A 368 -23.01 -23.43 0.42
C ALA A 368 -21.50 -23.50 0.64
N GLU A 369 -20.99 -24.64 1.14
CA GLU A 369 -19.56 -24.90 1.16
C GLU A 369 -19.09 -25.29 -0.24
N ALA A 370 -18.17 -24.51 -0.81
CA ALA A 370 -17.55 -24.81 -2.09
C ALA A 370 -16.58 -25.99 -1.95
N ALA A 371 -16.58 -26.89 -2.92
CA ALA A 371 -15.72 -28.08 -2.90
C ALA A 371 -14.26 -27.76 -3.25
N SER A 372 -14.06 -26.68 -4.01
CA SER A 372 -12.74 -26.22 -4.45
C SER A 372 -12.65 -24.69 -4.44
N LYS A 373 -11.43 -24.16 -4.58
CA LYS A 373 -11.20 -22.73 -4.77
C LYS A 373 -11.87 -22.20 -6.05
N ASP A 374 -11.87 -22.98 -7.11
CA ASP A 374 -12.49 -22.59 -8.39
C ASP A 374 -14.01 -22.52 -8.26
N ASP A 375 -14.63 -23.46 -7.55
CA ASP A 375 -16.06 -23.40 -7.24
C ASP A 375 -16.41 -22.18 -6.38
N PHE A 376 -15.52 -21.81 -5.44
CA PHE A 376 -15.69 -20.60 -4.65
C PHE A 376 -15.61 -19.32 -5.53
N LEU A 377 -14.62 -19.24 -6.41
CA LEU A 377 -14.41 -18.05 -7.26
C LEU A 377 -15.53 -17.86 -8.29
N SER A 378 -16.19 -18.94 -8.71
CA SER A 378 -17.30 -18.90 -9.68
C SER A 378 -18.68 -18.90 -9.02
N GLY A 379 -18.76 -19.16 -7.71
CA GLY A 379 -20.01 -19.30 -6.96
C GLY A 379 -20.54 -17.98 -6.40
N GLU A 380 -21.84 -17.96 -6.12
CA GLU A 380 -22.50 -16.91 -5.36
C GLU A 380 -22.99 -17.46 -4.01
N ASN A 381 -22.89 -16.67 -2.95
CA ASN A 381 -23.27 -17.06 -1.59
C ASN A 381 -22.61 -18.38 -1.14
N VAL A 382 -21.32 -18.49 -1.37
CA VAL A 382 -20.51 -19.65 -1.02
C VAL A 382 -19.43 -19.29 0.00
N TYR A 383 -18.95 -20.28 0.74
CA TYR A 383 -17.72 -20.16 1.51
C TYR A 383 -16.77 -21.32 1.20
N PHE A 384 -15.49 -21.07 1.41
CA PHE A 384 -14.44 -22.07 1.22
C PHE A 384 -13.43 -21.97 2.35
N TYR A 385 -13.02 -23.12 2.90
CA TYR A 385 -11.96 -23.20 3.89
C TYR A 385 -10.66 -23.70 3.28
N ALA A 386 -9.66 -22.83 3.20
CA ALA A 386 -8.32 -23.21 2.79
C ALA A 386 -7.50 -23.62 4.03
N ALA A 387 -7.10 -24.90 4.10
CA ALA A 387 -6.30 -25.42 5.21
C ALA A 387 -4.86 -24.88 5.22
N ALA A 388 -4.30 -24.57 4.04
CA ALA A 388 -3.05 -23.87 3.93
C ALA A 388 -3.32 -22.36 3.97
N PRO A 389 -2.48 -21.55 4.66
CA PRO A 389 -2.67 -20.13 4.67
C PRO A 389 -2.65 -19.63 3.23
N ASN A 390 -3.74 -18.97 2.82
CA ASN A 390 -3.81 -18.26 1.55
C ASN A 390 -3.14 -16.90 1.72
N LEU A 391 -1.90 -16.94 2.15
CA LEU A 391 -1.11 -15.75 2.32
C LEU A 391 -0.59 -15.31 0.96
N HIS A 392 -0.32 -14.04 0.84
CA HIS A 392 0.33 -13.44 -0.33
C HIS A 392 1.74 -14.02 -0.46
N LYS A 393 1.84 -15.31 -0.60
CA LYS A 393 3.12 -15.99 -0.75
C LYS A 393 3.62 -15.77 -2.15
N TYR A 394 4.69 -15.09 -2.22
CA TYR A 394 5.66 -15.44 -3.22
C TYR A 394 6.03 -16.87 -2.91
N ALA A 395 5.69 -17.80 -3.78
CA ALA A 395 6.01 -19.20 -3.53
C ALA A 395 7.50 -19.31 -3.28
N ALA A 396 7.86 -19.70 -2.06
CA ALA A 396 9.24 -19.84 -1.65
C ALA A 396 10.02 -20.86 -2.52
N LYS A 397 9.37 -21.42 -3.52
CA LYS A 397 9.92 -22.39 -4.49
C LYS A 397 9.73 -21.96 -5.94
N GLY A 398 9.66 -20.66 -6.20
CA GLY A 398 10.00 -20.09 -7.51
C GLY A 398 9.25 -20.63 -8.71
N SER A 399 7.97 -20.91 -8.65
CA SER A 399 7.29 -21.32 -9.86
C SER A 399 5.81 -20.99 -10.00
N ASP A 400 5.12 -20.59 -8.96
CA ASP A 400 3.66 -20.52 -9.09
C ASP A 400 3.13 -19.13 -8.80
N TYR A 401 3.47 -18.21 -9.72
CA TYR A 401 2.82 -16.90 -9.87
C TYR A 401 1.89 -16.90 -11.05
N GLU A 402 0.93 -17.73 -11.04
CA GLU A 402 -0.23 -17.58 -11.90
C GLU A 402 -1.41 -16.98 -11.15
#